data_46d5a7ddbe96d0241dc870b389b38e9a
#
_entry.id   46d5a7ddbe96d0241dc870b389b38e9a
#
_cell.length_a   1.000
_cell.length_b   1.000
_cell.length_c   1.000
_cell.angle_alpha   90.00
_cell.angle_beta   90.00
_cell.angle_gamma   90.00
#
_symmetry.space_group_name_H-M   'P 1'
#
loop_
_entity.id
_entity.type
_entity.pdbx_description
1 polymer ?
#
loop_
_entity_poly.entity_id
_entity_poly.type
_entity_poly.pdbx_seq_one_letter_code
_entity_poly.pdbx_strand_id
1 'polypeptide(L)'
;MFSRLLTLAAIIFLTASTAFSDQIPKYDRDLFGRWSDADRDCQNMRHELLQDLSTATVRFSKNTCRVTRGRWLDPYTNKIFLESRLLDIDHLVPLKYSWDRGAHAWTSTKRRQFANDPINLFAVEKRVNRQKSAYGPTEWLPPNIKFRCQYILRFQRVVKLYGLNQNAAELRMIEQAQQQHCD
;
A
#
# COMPACT_ATOMS: atom_id res chain seq x y z
N MET A 1 37.73 -54.90 50.47
CA MET A 1 37.34 -53.46 50.19
C MET A 1 37.06 -53.34 48.71
N PHE A 2 35.78 -53.34 48.29
CA PHE A 2 35.39 -53.18 46.89
C PHE A 2 34.75 -51.82 46.75
N SER A 3 35.45 -50.90 46.03
CA SER A 3 34.95 -49.59 45.69
C SER A 3 34.04 -49.68 44.46
N ARG A 4 32.76 -49.34 44.57
CA ARG A 4 31.83 -49.24 43.43
C ARG A 4 31.90 -47.80 42.87
N LEU A 5 32.42 -47.66 41.66
CA LEU A 5 32.28 -46.41 40.86
C LEU A 5 30.83 -46.31 40.33
N LEU A 6 30.08 -45.32 40.76
CA LEU A 6 28.82 -44.93 40.13
C LEU A 6 29.15 -43.98 38.95
N THR A 7 28.91 -44.45 37.73
CA THR A 7 28.93 -43.61 36.56
C THR A 7 27.57 -42.91 36.37
N LEU A 8 27.55 -41.56 36.55
CA LEU A 8 26.39 -40.75 36.28
C LEU A 8 26.32 -40.49 34.77
N ALA A 9 25.33 -41.07 34.08
CA ALA A 9 25.05 -40.75 32.69
C ALA A 9 24.18 -39.45 32.61
N ALA A 10 24.77 -38.38 32.12
CA ALA A 10 24.05 -37.13 31.84
C ALA A 10 23.24 -37.31 30.57
N ILE A 11 21.93 -37.32 30.66
CA ILE A 11 20.99 -37.28 29.53
C ILE A 11 20.84 -35.84 29.07
N ILE A 12 21.46 -35.49 27.94
CA ILE A 12 21.28 -34.18 27.29
C ILE A 12 19.97 -34.21 26.47
N PHE A 13 18.94 -33.53 26.99
CA PHE A 13 17.73 -33.28 26.21
C PHE A 13 18.02 -32.21 25.14
N LEU A 14 18.19 -32.64 23.91
CA LEU A 14 18.16 -31.73 22.75
C LEU A 14 16.72 -31.29 22.51
N THR A 15 16.35 -30.08 22.93
CA THR A 15 15.09 -29.45 22.52
C THR A 15 15.25 -28.96 21.09
N ALA A 16 14.69 -29.69 20.13
CA ALA A 16 14.56 -29.21 18.75
C ALA A 16 13.55 -28.05 18.74
N SER A 17 14.05 -26.82 18.70
CA SER A 17 13.22 -25.64 18.38
C SER A 17 12.80 -25.76 16.92
N THR A 18 11.56 -26.17 16.67
CA THR A 18 10.95 -26.04 15.35
C THR A 18 10.78 -24.56 15.05
N ALA A 19 11.68 -23.99 14.26
CA ALA A 19 11.48 -22.68 13.66
C ALA A 19 10.26 -22.79 12.72
N PHE A 20 9.10 -22.34 13.17
CA PHE A 20 7.97 -22.08 12.29
C PHE A 20 8.43 -21.00 11.31
N SER A 21 8.70 -21.38 10.07
CA SER A 21 8.81 -20.43 8.98
C SER A 21 7.44 -19.79 8.84
N ASP A 22 7.33 -18.55 9.29
CA ASP A 22 6.11 -17.72 9.14
C ASP A 22 5.97 -17.37 7.66
N GLN A 23 5.44 -18.32 6.88
CA GLN A 23 5.17 -18.11 5.45
C GLN A 23 4.03 -17.09 5.34
N ILE A 24 4.33 -15.96 4.65
CA ILE A 24 3.32 -14.94 4.37
C ILE A 24 2.17 -15.60 3.59
N PRO A 25 0.93 -15.54 4.08
CA PRO A 25 -0.22 -16.13 3.39
C PRO A 25 -0.40 -15.55 1.99
N LYS A 26 -1.00 -16.32 1.09
CA LYS A 26 -1.35 -15.83 -0.24
C LYS A 26 -2.16 -14.54 -0.12
N TYR A 27 -1.78 -13.54 -0.92
CA TYR A 27 -2.47 -12.26 -0.95
C TYR A 27 -3.93 -12.44 -1.38
N ASP A 28 -4.82 -11.84 -0.61
CA ASP A 28 -6.24 -11.74 -0.88
C ASP A 28 -6.68 -10.27 -0.73
N ARG A 29 -7.10 -9.66 -1.85
CA ARG A 29 -7.55 -8.28 -1.89
C ARG A 29 -8.84 -8.06 -1.06
N ASP A 30 -9.72 -9.04 -0.99
CA ASP A 30 -11.02 -8.89 -0.33
C ASP A 30 -10.88 -8.71 1.18
N LEU A 31 -9.75 -9.14 1.76
CA LEU A 31 -9.42 -8.91 3.17
C LEU A 31 -9.19 -7.43 3.53
N PHE A 32 -8.97 -6.56 2.54
CA PHE A 32 -8.91 -5.11 2.74
C PHE A 32 -10.29 -4.43 2.66
N GLY A 33 -11.32 -5.17 2.31
CA GLY A 33 -12.68 -4.67 2.16
C GLY A 33 -12.91 -3.85 0.89
N ARG A 34 -14.07 -3.23 0.83
CA ARG A 34 -14.48 -2.35 -0.29
C ARG A 34 -14.24 -0.89 0.07
N TRP A 35 -14.43 -0.01 -0.90
CA TRP A 35 -14.53 1.43 -0.67
C TRP A 35 -15.65 1.70 0.33
N SER A 36 -15.32 2.39 1.43
CA SER A 36 -16.28 2.74 2.47
C SER A 36 -17.21 3.86 1.99
N ASP A 37 -18.44 3.82 2.47
CA ASP A 37 -19.44 4.87 2.43
C ASP A 37 -19.78 5.11 3.91
N ALA A 38 -19.05 6.04 4.54
CA ALA A 38 -19.05 6.18 6.00
C ALA A 38 -20.27 6.95 6.50
N ASP A 39 -20.74 7.95 5.77
CA ASP A 39 -21.88 8.78 6.07
C ASP A 39 -23.20 8.28 5.45
N ARG A 40 -23.10 7.24 4.59
CA ARG A 40 -24.24 6.57 3.93
C ARG A 40 -25.02 7.47 2.97
N ASP A 41 -24.32 8.38 2.30
CA ASP A 41 -24.89 9.26 1.29
C ASP A 41 -24.94 8.61 -0.11
N CYS A 42 -24.54 7.34 -0.22
CA CYS A 42 -24.36 6.51 -1.41
C CYS A 42 -23.08 6.80 -2.22
N GLN A 43 -22.31 7.78 -1.87
CA GLN A 43 -20.98 8.02 -2.43
C GLN A 43 -19.94 7.30 -1.58
N ASN A 44 -19.26 6.36 -2.15
CA ASN A 44 -18.17 5.70 -1.43
C ASN A 44 -16.87 6.51 -1.54
N MET A 45 -15.86 6.18 -0.74
CA MET A 45 -14.54 6.84 -0.69
C MET A 45 -13.95 7.17 -2.07
N ARG A 46 -14.16 6.32 -3.09
CA ARG A 46 -13.72 6.63 -4.46
C ARG A 46 -14.37 7.92 -4.99
N HIS A 47 -15.68 8.09 -4.79
CA HIS A 47 -16.44 9.21 -5.32
C HIS A 47 -16.26 10.47 -4.49
N GLU A 48 -16.14 10.33 -3.18
CA GLU A 48 -15.77 11.41 -2.28
C GLU A 48 -14.39 11.97 -2.65
N LEU A 49 -13.38 11.10 -2.81
CA LEU A 49 -12.04 11.52 -3.19
C LEU A 49 -11.99 12.17 -4.59
N LEU A 50 -12.76 11.67 -5.55
CA LEU A 50 -12.86 12.32 -6.87
C LEU A 50 -13.50 13.70 -6.78
N GLN A 51 -14.43 13.93 -5.86
CA GLN A 51 -15.00 15.24 -5.61
C GLN A 51 -13.95 16.17 -5.00
N ASP A 52 -13.25 15.73 -3.96
CA ASP A 52 -12.25 16.51 -3.22
C ASP A 52 -11.04 16.89 -4.09
N LEU A 53 -10.59 15.98 -4.94
CA LEU A 53 -9.43 16.21 -5.81
C LEU A 53 -9.76 16.98 -7.09
N SER A 54 -11.03 17.25 -7.39
CA SER A 54 -11.39 17.98 -8.60
C SER A 54 -11.11 19.48 -8.46
N THR A 55 -10.39 20.05 -9.41
CA THR A 55 -10.11 21.50 -9.49
C THR A 55 -11.21 22.29 -10.21
N ALA A 56 -12.34 21.65 -10.52
CA ALA A 56 -13.54 22.27 -11.09
C ALA A 56 -14.78 21.58 -10.50
N THR A 57 -15.92 22.25 -10.58
CA THR A 57 -17.21 21.69 -10.14
C THR A 57 -17.47 20.34 -10.78
N VAL A 58 -17.74 19.33 -9.97
CA VAL A 58 -18.03 17.97 -10.44
C VAL A 58 -19.47 17.83 -10.95
N ARG A 59 -19.67 16.85 -11.83
CA ARG A 59 -21.01 16.42 -12.24
C ARG A 59 -21.21 14.98 -11.75
N PHE A 60 -22.43 14.72 -11.31
CA PHE A 60 -22.83 13.40 -10.80
C PHE A 60 -23.68 12.62 -11.81
N SER A 61 -23.84 11.33 -11.54
CA SER A 61 -24.88 10.49 -12.15
C SER A 61 -26.27 10.97 -11.73
N LYS A 62 -27.33 10.47 -12.42
CA LYS A 62 -28.73 10.84 -12.13
C LYS A 62 -29.13 10.62 -10.67
N ASN A 63 -28.60 9.58 -10.03
CA ASN A 63 -28.85 9.27 -8.61
C ASN A 63 -27.86 9.94 -7.64
N THR A 64 -27.03 10.86 -8.11
CA THR A 64 -26.01 11.58 -7.34
C THR A 64 -24.90 10.74 -6.70
N CYS A 65 -25.00 9.42 -6.74
CA CYS A 65 -24.07 8.50 -6.06
C CYS A 65 -22.69 8.37 -6.73
N ARG A 66 -22.49 8.93 -7.94
CA ARG A 66 -21.24 8.77 -8.68
C ARG A 66 -20.81 10.06 -9.33
N VAL A 67 -19.59 10.48 -9.04
CA VAL A 67 -18.92 11.55 -9.80
C VAL A 67 -18.62 11.03 -11.20
N THR A 68 -19.07 11.75 -12.24
CA THR A 68 -18.89 11.38 -13.65
C THR A 68 -17.92 12.29 -14.38
N ARG A 69 -17.94 13.59 -14.11
CA ARG A 69 -17.08 14.61 -14.71
C ARG A 69 -16.53 15.54 -13.64
N GLY A 70 -15.37 16.11 -13.92
CA GLY A 70 -14.66 17.06 -13.07
C GLY A 70 -13.39 17.51 -13.80
N ARG A 71 -12.39 17.99 -13.05
CA ARG A 71 -11.08 18.33 -13.60
C ARG A 71 -10.00 17.83 -12.65
N TRP A 72 -9.30 16.79 -13.06
CA TRP A 72 -8.26 16.13 -12.24
C TRP A 72 -6.91 16.23 -12.94
N LEU A 73 -5.91 16.72 -12.22
CA LEU A 73 -4.52 16.60 -12.62
C LEU A 73 -3.99 15.26 -12.10
N ASP A 74 -3.64 14.37 -13.01
CA ASP A 74 -2.95 13.12 -12.67
C ASP A 74 -1.48 13.41 -12.33
N PRO A 75 -1.03 13.18 -11.10
CA PRO A 75 0.36 13.45 -10.72
C PRO A 75 1.35 12.51 -11.41
N TYR A 76 0.93 11.30 -11.80
CA TYR A 76 1.82 10.33 -12.41
C TYR A 76 2.18 10.67 -13.86
N THR A 77 1.29 11.30 -14.59
CA THR A 77 1.48 11.63 -16.00
C THR A 77 1.56 13.13 -16.30
N ASN A 78 1.20 13.97 -15.31
CA ASN A 78 1.01 15.42 -15.47
C ASN A 78 -0.07 15.78 -16.51
N LYS A 79 -1.04 14.90 -16.73
CA LYS A 79 -2.17 15.11 -17.66
C LYS A 79 -3.43 15.51 -16.92
N ILE A 80 -4.29 16.26 -17.59
CA ILE A 80 -5.61 16.63 -17.08
C ILE A 80 -6.65 15.66 -17.65
N PHE A 81 -7.51 15.14 -16.76
CA PHE A 81 -8.65 14.29 -17.11
C PHE A 81 -9.95 14.99 -16.72
N LEU A 82 -10.96 14.90 -17.59
CA LEU A 82 -12.28 15.49 -17.38
C LEU A 82 -13.38 14.46 -17.11
N GLU A 83 -13.09 13.19 -17.33
CA GLU A 83 -14.03 12.08 -17.14
C GLU A 83 -13.50 11.09 -16.12
N SER A 84 -14.25 10.87 -15.05
CA SER A 84 -13.85 9.98 -13.94
C SER A 84 -13.63 8.53 -14.37
N ARG A 85 -14.28 8.10 -15.47
CA ARG A 85 -14.11 6.74 -16.01
C ARG A 85 -12.70 6.46 -16.56
N LEU A 86 -11.91 7.50 -16.85
CA LEU A 86 -10.52 7.37 -17.32
C LEU A 86 -9.52 7.25 -16.15
N LEU A 87 -9.99 7.48 -14.94
CA LEU A 87 -9.18 7.46 -13.73
C LEU A 87 -9.46 6.22 -12.89
N ASP A 88 -8.41 5.72 -12.23
CA ASP A 88 -8.51 4.86 -11.06
C ASP A 88 -8.15 5.66 -9.81
N ILE A 89 -8.64 5.21 -8.66
CA ILE A 89 -8.04 5.59 -7.38
C ILE A 89 -6.97 4.55 -7.07
N ASP A 90 -5.73 4.99 -7.14
CA ASP A 90 -4.57 4.17 -6.84
C ASP A 90 -4.21 4.24 -5.37
N HIS A 91 -3.81 3.12 -4.81
CA HIS A 91 -3.11 3.08 -3.52
C HIS A 91 -1.63 3.35 -3.77
N LEU A 92 -1.13 4.52 -3.33
CA LEU A 92 0.28 4.91 -3.45
C LEU A 92 1.21 3.79 -2.98
N VAL A 93 0.97 3.27 -1.78
CA VAL A 93 1.52 2.00 -1.30
C VAL A 93 0.50 0.91 -1.61
N PRO A 94 0.77 0.03 -2.59
CA PRO A 94 -0.20 -0.97 -3.03
C PRO A 94 -0.62 -1.93 -1.91
N LEU A 95 -1.86 -2.41 -1.96
CA LEU A 95 -2.37 -3.35 -0.96
C LEU A 95 -1.55 -4.64 -0.90
N LYS A 96 -1.13 -5.18 -2.07
CA LYS A 96 -0.27 -6.35 -2.09
C LYS A 96 1.14 -6.05 -1.55
N TYR A 97 1.71 -4.89 -1.88
CA TYR A 97 2.97 -4.46 -1.31
C TYR A 97 2.91 -4.43 0.22
N SER A 98 1.84 -3.84 0.77
CA SER A 98 1.64 -3.80 2.23
C SER A 98 1.43 -5.19 2.83
N TRP A 99 0.70 -6.08 2.14
CA TRP A 99 0.49 -7.45 2.55
C TRP A 99 1.80 -8.20 2.77
N ASP A 100 2.68 -8.13 1.77
CA ASP A 100 3.99 -8.78 1.80
C ASP A 100 4.93 -8.19 2.88
N ARG A 101 4.56 -7.02 3.47
CA ARG A 101 5.35 -6.29 4.46
C ARG A 101 4.65 -6.14 5.82
N GLY A 102 3.77 -7.07 6.14
CA GLY A 102 3.18 -7.20 7.47
C GLY A 102 1.68 -6.93 7.56
N ALA A 103 1.03 -6.39 6.52
CA ALA A 103 -0.41 -6.15 6.57
C ALA A 103 -1.24 -7.45 6.61
N HIS A 104 -0.68 -8.59 6.24
CA HIS A 104 -1.32 -9.91 6.41
C HIS A 104 -1.65 -10.20 7.87
N ALA A 105 -0.83 -9.72 8.81
CA ALA A 105 -1.02 -9.89 10.25
C ALA A 105 -1.92 -8.81 10.90
N TRP A 106 -2.35 -7.78 10.14
CA TRP A 106 -3.21 -6.74 10.70
C TRP A 106 -4.63 -7.24 10.96
N THR A 107 -5.34 -6.52 11.86
CA THR A 107 -6.79 -6.69 12.00
C THR A 107 -7.52 -6.28 10.72
N SER A 108 -8.71 -6.80 10.48
CA SER A 108 -9.57 -6.39 9.37
C SER A 108 -9.88 -4.90 9.38
N THR A 109 -10.05 -4.32 10.56
CA THR A 109 -10.26 -2.88 10.75
C THR A 109 -9.06 -2.07 10.26
N LYS A 110 -7.82 -2.43 10.64
CA LYS A 110 -6.60 -1.73 10.20
C LYS A 110 -6.39 -1.87 8.68
N ARG A 111 -6.65 -3.06 8.11
CA ARG A 111 -6.58 -3.23 6.64
C ARG A 111 -7.60 -2.36 5.91
N ARG A 112 -8.85 -2.29 6.40
CA ARG A 112 -9.88 -1.44 5.81
C ARG A 112 -9.53 0.05 5.92
N GLN A 113 -9.00 0.48 7.07
CA GLN A 113 -8.50 1.84 7.28
C GLN A 113 -7.42 2.18 6.25
N PHE A 114 -6.39 1.34 6.11
CA PHE A 114 -5.31 1.53 5.14
C PHE A 114 -5.82 1.65 3.70
N ALA A 115 -6.78 0.81 3.32
CA ALA A 115 -7.35 0.80 1.97
C ALA A 115 -8.23 2.02 1.66
N ASN A 116 -8.73 2.72 2.68
CA ASN A 116 -9.61 3.89 2.54
C ASN A 116 -8.95 5.19 3.07
N ASP A 117 -7.67 5.18 3.39
CA ASP A 117 -6.97 6.38 3.89
C ASP A 117 -6.61 7.31 2.72
N PRO A 118 -7.14 8.56 2.69
CA PRO A 118 -6.84 9.53 1.64
C PRO A 118 -5.35 9.82 1.47
N ILE A 119 -4.53 9.69 2.53
CA ILE A 119 -3.08 9.90 2.45
C ILE A 119 -2.39 8.89 1.53
N ASN A 120 -3.00 7.71 1.34
CA ASN A 120 -2.52 6.62 0.49
C ASN A 120 -3.22 6.59 -0.89
N LEU A 121 -4.06 7.58 -1.23
CA LEU A 121 -4.92 7.51 -2.40
C LEU A 121 -4.65 8.65 -3.39
N PHE A 122 -4.59 8.30 -4.69
CA PHE A 122 -4.45 9.25 -5.79
C PHE A 122 -5.42 8.94 -6.93
N ALA A 123 -5.98 10.00 -7.54
CA ALA A 123 -6.71 9.87 -8.80
C ALA A 123 -5.71 9.91 -9.97
N VAL A 124 -5.54 8.81 -10.68
CA VAL A 124 -4.51 8.63 -11.71
C VAL A 124 -5.06 7.96 -12.97
N GLU A 125 -4.37 8.12 -14.11
CA GLU A 125 -4.70 7.45 -15.38
C GLU A 125 -4.74 5.93 -15.20
N LYS A 126 -5.86 5.29 -15.55
CA LYS A 126 -6.04 3.82 -15.43
C LYS A 126 -4.90 3.00 -16.03
N ARG A 127 -4.42 3.40 -17.22
CA ARG A 127 -3.35 2.68 -17.90
C ARG A 127 -2.06 2.69 -17.10
N VAL A 128 -1.70 3.84 -16.54
CA VAL A 128 -0.47 4.01 -15.76
C VAL A 128 -0.59 3.32 -14.40
N ASN A 129 -1.78 3.36 -13.78
CA ASN A 129 -2.05 2.59 -12.57
C ASN A 129 -1.83 1.08 -12.77
N ARG A 130 -2.32 0.54 -13.89
CA ARG A 130 -2.11 -0.88 -14.23
C ARG A 130 -0.64 -1.21 -14.46
N GLN A 131 0.16 -0.30 -15.03
CA GLN A 131 1.60 -0.48 -15.18
C GLN A 131 2.32 -0.48 -13.82
N LYS A 132 1.90 0.40 -12.90
CA LYS A 132 2.42 0.43 -11.54
C LYS A 132 2.15 -0.87 -10.79
N SER A 133 0.97 -1.47 -10.98
CA SER A 133 0.62 -2.74 -10.34
C SER A 133 0.86 -2.73 -8.82
N ALA A 134 1.56 -3.74 -8.29
CA ALA A 134 1.93 -3.86 -6.88
C ALA A 134 3.35 -3.37 -6.57
N TYR A 135 3.99 -2.70 -7.50
CA TYR A 135 5.38 -2.29 -7.40
C TYR A 135 5.59 -1.13 -6.42
N GLY A 136 6.71 -1.17 -5.71
CA GLY A 136 7.23 -0.06 -4.92
C GLY A 136 8.17 0.85 -5.72
N PRO A 137 8.76 1.89 -5.07
CA PRO A 137 9.60 2.90 -5.74
C PRO A 137 10.88 2.34 -6.36
N THR A 138 11.33 1.15 -5.96
CA THR A 138 12.52 0.48 -6.50
C THR A 138 12.25 -0.27 -7.80
N GLU A 139 10.98 -0.50 -8.13
CA GLU A 139 10.56 -1.29 -9.29
C GLU A 139 9.79 -0.45 -10.30
N TRP A 140 9.12 0.60 -9.82
CA TRP A 140 8.35 1.51 -10.65
C TRP A 140 8.36 2.94 -10.09
N LEU A 141 8.54 3.91 -10.99
CA LEU A 141 8.41 5.34 -10.72
C LEU A 141 7.47 6.00 -11.73
N PRO A 142 6.76 7.07 -11.34
CA PRO A 142 5.90 7.81 -12.25
C PRO A 142 6.63 8.28 -13.51
N PRO A 143 5.98 8.21 -14.69
CA PRO A 143 6.50 8.84 -15.92
C PRO A 143 6.79 10.33 -15.77
N ASN A 144 6.00 11.04 -14.97
CA ASN A 144 6.23 12.43 -14.61
C ASN A 144 7.45 12.56 -13.68
N ILE A 145 8.60 12.90 -14.26
CA ILE A 145 9.88 13.02 -13.56
C ILE A 145 9.78 14.02 -12.40
N LYS A 146 9.05 15.15 -12.58
CA LYS A 146 8.88 16.18 -11.54
C LYS A 146 8.13 15.70 -10.31
N PHE A 147 7.39 14.60 -10.41
CA PHE A 147 6.65 14.03 -9.29
C PHE A 147 7.40 12.92 -8.56
N ARG A 148 8.49 12.40 -9.12
CA ARG A 148 9.19 11.22 -8.58
C ARG A 148 9.67 11.42 -7.14
N CYS A 149 10.29 12.55 -6.84
CA CYS A 149 10.69 12.86 -5.47
C CYS A 149 9.49 12.83 -4.51
N GLN A 150 8.43 13.55 -4.83
CA GLN A 150 7.21 13.57 -4.01
C GLN A 150 6.57 12.19 -3.88
N TYR A 151 6.61 11.38 -4.94
CA TYR A 151 6.13 10.00 -4.93
C TYR A 151 6.90 9.16 -3.91
N ILE A 152 8.24 9.19 -3.95
CA ILE A 152 9.11 8.43 -3.05
C ILE A 152 8.89 8.87 -1.59
N LEU A 153 8.92 10.18 -1.32
CA LEU A 153 8.74 10.72 0.03
C LEU A 153 7.37 10.37 0.62
N ARG A 154 6.30 10.51 -0.17
CA ARG A 154 4.95 10.17 0.28
C ARG A 154 4.79 8.67 0.49
N PHE A 155 5.38 7.85 -0.38
CA PHE A 155 5.40 6.40 -0.23
C PHE A 155 6.03 5.99 1.10
N GLN A 156 7.22 6.51 1.40
CA GLN A 156 7.92 6.24 2.66
C GLN A 156 7.15 6.75 3.88
N ARG A 157 6.49 7.90 3.77
CA ARG A 157 5.62 8.41 4.84
C ARG A 157 4.48 7.44 5.17
N VAL A 158 3.81 6.89 4.16
CA VAL A 158 2.73 5.91 4.36
C VAL A 158 3.27 4.60 4.95
N VAL A 159 4.41 4.10 4.43
CA VAL A 159 5.09 2.91 4.96
C VAL A 159 5.39 3.08 6.46
N LYS A 160 5.97 4.20 6.84
CA LYS A 160 6.29 4.52 8.25
C LYS A 160 5.04 4.66 9.11
N LEU A 161 4.02 5.37 8.61
CA LEU A 161 2.76 5.60 9.34
C LEU A 161 2.07 4.29 9.71
N TYR A 162 2.09 3.31 8.80
CA TYR A 162 1.43 2.03 8.98
C TYR A 162 2.32 0.95 9.59
N GLY A 163 3.61 1.23 9.80
CA GLY A 163 4.58 0.29 10.36
C GLY A 163 4.82 -0.91 9.44
N LEU A 164 4.96 -0.67 8.13
CA LEU A 164 5.27 -1.72 7.16
C LEU A 164 6.77 -2.05 7.19
N ASN A 165 7.09 -3.35 7.11
CA ASN A 165 8.46 -3.84 7.20
C ASN A 165 9.15 -3.82 5.83
N GLN A 166 10.16 -2.99 5.69
CA GLN A 166 11.08 -2.98 4.56
C GLN A 166 12.41 -3.58 4.99
N ASN A 167 12.99 -4.46 4.18
CA ASN A 167 14.30 -5.02 4.50
C ASN A 167 15.43 -4.01 4.19
N ALA A 168 16.63 -4.25 4.73
CA ALA A 168 17.76 -3.34 4.59
C ALA A 168 18.20 -3.11 3.13
N ALA A 169 18.04 -4.10 2.25
CA ALA A 169 18.37 -3.93 0.84
C ALA A 169 17.39 -3.00 0.15
N GLU A 170 16.10 -3.18 0.39
CA GLU A 170 15.04 -2.31 -0.13
C GLU A 170 15.19 -0.87 0.36
N LEU A 171 15.47 -0.66 1.66
CA LEU A 171 15.71 0.67 2.21
C LEU A 171 16.88 1.38 1.50
N ARG A 172 18.02 0.70 1.30
CA ARG A 172 19.16 1.28 0.55
C ARG A 172 18.79 1.66 -0.88
N MET A 173 18.02 0.83 -1.58
CA MET A 173 17.58 1.13 -2.96
C MET A 173 16.64 2.35 -2.99
N ILE A 174 15.77 2.49 -1.99
CA ILE A 174 14.88 3.64 -1.87
C ILE A 174 15.67 4.92 -1.55
N GLU A 175 16.64 4.86 -0.66
CA GLU A 175 17.55 5.98 -0.37
C GLU A 175 18.31 6.44 -1.63
N GLN A 176 18.82 5.51 -2.43
CA GLN A 176 19.44 5.82 -3.71
C GLN A 176 18.46 6.48 -4.69
N ALA A 177 17.24 5.94 -4.80
CA ALA A 177 16.21 6.54 -5.65
C ALA A 177 15.83 7.95 -5.16
N GLN A 178 15.78 8.17 -3.85
CA GLN A 178 15.53 9.48 -3.26
C GLN A 178 16.66 10.47 -3.60
N GLN A 179 17.91 10.11 -3.42
CA GLN A 179 19.06 10.94 -3.81
C GLN A 179 19.02 11.29 -5.29
N GLN A 180 18.69 10.32 -6.16
CA GLN A 180 18.65 10.54 -7.61
C GLN A 180 17.53 11.48 -8.07
N HIS A 181 16.43 11.56 -7.33
CA HIS A 181 15.22 12.26 -7.80
C HIS A 181 14.78 13.45 -6.94
N CYS A 182 15.44 13.71 -5.78
CA CYS A 182 15.08 14.79 -4.87
C CYS A 182 16.12 15.92 -4.78
N ASP A 183 17.24 15.79 -5.49
CA ASP A 183 18.29 16.83 -5.55
C ASP A 183 18.03 17.87 -6.65
#